data_628ab30c18eab761db8c78ab0611a252
#
_entry.id   628ab30c18eab761db8c78ab0611a252
#
_cell.length_a   1.000
_cell.length_b   1.000
_cell.length_c   1.000
_cell.angle_alpha   90.00
_cell.angle_beta   90.00
_cell.angle_gamma   90.00
#
_symmetry.space_group_name_H-M   'P 1'
#
loop_
_entity.id
_entity.type
_entity.pdbx_description
1 polymer ?
#
loop_
_entity_poly.entity_id
_entity_poly.type
_entity_poly.pdbx_seq_one_letter_code
_entity_poly.pdbx_strand_id
1 'polypeptide(L)'
;MSLYTGLNILNKEDTNISTAEDPVEINLEGINQVNVNNKVGLTFSAALKSFLRQDPDIVMVGEIRDLETAEIAIKAAQTGHMVMSTLHTNSAPETLTRLRNMGVPSFNIATSVNLVIAQRLARRLCSQCKASVDIPEQSLLEMGFTPTDIKDPDFKVYQPVGCAECREGYKGRVGIYEVMKVTPEISKIIMEDGNALQIAETSAKLGFNNLRRSGLLKVMQGVTSLQEVNRVTCLLYTSDAADE
;
A
#
# COMPACT_ATOMS: atom_id res chain seq x y z
N MET A 1 -6.28 -5.67 -6.44
CA MET A 1 -6.62 -4.64 -7.46
C MET A 1 -5.41 -3.80 -7.88
N SER A 2 -4.64 -3.14 -6.98
CA SER A 2 -3.52 -2.26 -7.37
C SER A 2 -2.41 -2.99 -8.14
N LEU A 3 -2.04 -4.21 -7.73
CA LEU A 3 -1.07 -5.04 -8.47
C LEU A 3 -1.56 -5.38 -9.87
N TYR A 4 -2.83 -5.76 -10.02
CA TYR A 4 -3.41 -6.04 -11.34
C TYR A 4 -3.38 -4.83 -12.28
N THR A 5 -3.60 -3.63 -11.75
CA THR A 5 -3.43 -2.40 -12.54
C THR A 5 -1.99 -2.24 -13.01
N GLY A 6 -1.02 -2.48 -12.12
CA GLY A 6 0.40 -2.45 -12.47
C GLY A 6 0.75 -3.51 -13.53
N LEU A 7 0.32 -4.75 -13.33
CA LEU A 7 0.52 -5.84 -14.29
C LEU A 7 -0.06 -5.49 -15.67
N ASN A 8 -1.29 -4.98 -15.72
CA ASN A 8 -1.93 -4.62 -16.98
C ASN A 8 -1.20 -3.51 -17.75
N ILE A 9 -0.60 -2.54 -17.04
CA ILE A 9 0.22 -1.47 -17.65
C ILE A 9 1.53 -2.03 -18.21
N LEU A 10 2.13 -3.01 -17.51
CA LEU A 10 3.42 -3.61 -17.85
C LEU A 10 3.31 -4.78 -18.84
N ASN A 11 2.11 -5.30 -19.03
CA ASN A 11 1.85 -6.45 -19.92
C ASN A 11 1.93 -6.01 -21.37
N LYS A 12 3.08 -6.27 -21.97
CA LYS A 12 3.39 -6.03 -23.39
C LYS A 12 3.75 -7.34 -24.07
N GLU A 13 3.68 -7.37 -25.39
CA GLU A 13 3.96 -8.58 -26.18
C GLU A 13 5.37 -9.15 -25.98
N ASP A 14 6.34 -8.30 -25.63
CA ASP A 14 7.74 -8.64 -25.39
C ASP A 14 8.09 -8.87 -23.92
N THR A 15 7.10 -8.89 -23.02
CA THR A 15 7.31 -8.97 -21.58
C THR A 15 6.77 -10.29 -21.02
N ASN A 16 7.65 -11.13 -20.49
CA ASN A 16 7.27 -12.39 -19.85
C ASN A 16 6.89 -12.16 -18.38
N ILE A 17 5.60 -12.24 -18.08
CA ILE A 17 5.05 -12.02 -16.73
C ILE A 17 4.52 -13.33 -16.17
N SER A 18 4.95 -13.67 -14.94
CA SER A 18 4.46 -14.84 -14.21
C SER A 18 3.94 -14.45 -12.84
N THR A 19 2.78 -14.97 -12.44
CA THR A 19 2.18 -14.69 -11.13
C THR A 19 1.86 -15.97 -10.38
N ALA A 20 2.07 -15.96 -9.05
CA ALA A 20 1.62 -16.99 -8.13
C ALA A 20 0.60 -16.36 -7.16
N GLU A 21 -0.61 -16.90 -7.08
CA GLU A 21 -1.74 -16.29 -6.39
C GLU A 21 -2.55 -17.33 -5.61
N ASP A 22 -3.30 -16.89 -4.58
CA ASP A 22 -4.13 -17.74 -3.74
C ASP A 22 -5.50 -17.07 -3.41
N PRO A 23 -6.48 -17.18 -4.31
CA PRO A 23 -6.43 -17.61 -5.72
C PRO A 23 -6.14 -16.47 -6.72
N VAL A 24 -6.09 -16.78 -8.00
CA VAL A 24 -6.16 -15.78 -9.08
C VAL A 24 -7.52 -15.10 -9.05
N GLU A 25 -7.54 -13.78 -8.85
CA GLU A 25 -8.77 -12.99 -8.73
C GLU A 25 -9.35 -12.58 -10.08
N ILE A 26 -8.48 -12.25 -11.04
CA ILE A 26 -8.83 -11.78 -12.38
C ILE A 26 -7.89 -12.44 -13.38
N ASN A 27 -8.44 -13.11 -14.36
CA ASN A 27 -7.65 -13.63 -15.45
C ASN A 27 -7.18 -12.50 -16.38
N LEU A 28 -5.88 -12.40 -16.60
CA LEU A 28 -5.25 -11.43 -17.48
C LEU A 28 -4.66 -12.17 -18.70
N GLU A 29 -5.09 -11.78 -19.88
CA GLU A 29 -4.55 -12.32 -21.13
C GLU A 29 -3.06 -11.94 -21.27
N GLY A 30 -2.22 -12.86 -21.75
CA GLY A 30 -0.78 -12.63 -21.93
C GLY A 30 0.06 -12.79 -20.66
N ILE A 31 -0.52 -13.17 -19.52
CA ILE A 31 0.17 -13.40 -18.25
C ILE A 31 0.07 -14.87 -17.82
N ASN A 32 1.18 -15.44 -17.40
CA ASN A 32 1.23 -16.79 -16.86
C ASN A 32 0.79 -16.77 -15.39
N GLN A 33 -0.48 -17.04 -15.13
CA GLN A 33 -1.06 -16.97 -13.77
C GLN A 33 -1.20 -18.38 -13.18
N VAL A 34 -0.61 -18.61 -12.01
CA VAL A 34 -0.63 -19.87 -11.29
C VAL A 34 -1.38 -19.74 -9.97
N ASN A 35 -2.39 -20.57 -9.79
CA ASN A 35 -3.01 -20.76 -8.47
C ASN A 35 -2.13 -21.65 -7.61
N VAL A 36 -1.72 -21.17 -6.43
CA VAL A 36 -1.03 -22.02 -5.44
C VAL A 36 -1.99 -23.07 -4.87
N ASN A 37 -1.44 -24.23 -4.53
CA ASN A 37 -2.18 -25.31 -3.91
C ASN A 37 -1.28 -26.04 -2.91
N ASN A 38 -1.35 -25.61 -1.65
CA ASN A 38 -0.52 -26.15 -0.58
C ASN A 38 -0.75 -27.66 -0.34
N LYS A 39 -1.93 -28.18 -0.67
CA LYS A 39 -2.27 -29.62 -0.47
C LYS A 39 -1.44 -30.53 -1.35
N VAL A 40 -1.00 -30.05 -2.51
CA VAL A 40 -0.15 -30.80 -3.45
C VAL A 40 1.28 -30.28 -3.50
N GLY A 41 1.68 -29.43 -2.56
CA GLY A 41 3.02 -28.87 -2.47
C GLY A 41 3.34 -27.74 -3.44
N LEU A 42 2.34 -27.23 -4.19
CA LEU A 42 2.51 -26.05 -5.04
C LEU A 42 2.33 -24.79 -4.18
N THR A 43 3.37 -24.44 -3.43
CA THR A 43 3.45 -23.25 -2.58
C THR A 43 3.90 -22.03 -3.36
N PHE A 44 3.84 -20.82 -2.76
CA PHE A 44 4.44 -19.62 -3.34
C PHE A 44 5.93 -19.80 -3.62
N SER A 45 6.69 -20.37 -2.70
CA SER A 45 8.12 -20.64 -2.87
C SER A 45 8.40 -21.63 -4.00
N ALA A 46 7.60 -22.69 -4.13
CA ALA A 46 7.72 -23.66 -5.21
C ALA A 46 7.43 -23.04 -6.59
N ALA A 47 6.37 -22.26 -6.68
CA ALA A 47 6.02 -21.54 -7.91
C ALA A 47 7.13 -20.55 -8.33
N LEU A 48 7.63 -19.74 -7.39
CA LEU A 48 8.73 -18.80 -7.63
C LEU A 48 9.99 -19.48 -8.14
N LYS A 49 10.42 -20.59 -7.49
CA LYS A 49 11.58 -21.38 -7.94
C LYS A 49 11.42 -21.89 -9.38
N SER A 50 10.20 -22.20 -9.77
CA SER A 50 9.89 -22.65 -11.13
C SER A 50 9.92 -21.50 -12.12
N PHE A 51 9.37 -20.34 -11.77
CA PHE A 51 9.36 -19.15 -12.64
C PHE A 51 10.77 -18.69 -13.00
N LEU A 52 11.69 -18.66 -12.03
CA LEU A 52 13.07 -18.24 -12.24
C LEU A 52 13.85 -19.09 -13.26
N ARG A 53 13.28 -20.22 -13.71
CA ARG A 53 13.84 -21.09 -14.77
C ARG A 53 13.15 -20.88 -16.12
N GLN A 54 12.19 -19.96 -16.20
CA GLN A 54 11.39 -19.68 -17.37
C GLN A 54 11.68 -18.30 -17.97
N ASP A 55 12.80 -17.70 -17.55
CA ASP A 55 13.27 -16.38 -17.98
C ASP A 55 12.17 -15.29 -17.91
N PRO A 56 11.58 -15.06 -16.71
CA PRO A 56 10.55 -14.04 -16.55
C PRO A 56 11.18 -12.65 -16.47
N ASP A 57 10.55 -11.65 -17.04
CA ASP A 57 10.89 -10.23 -16.80
C ASP A 57 10.28 -9.73 -15.49
N ILE A 58 9.03 -10.13 -15.25
CA ILE A 58 8.25 -9.70 -14.10
C ILE A 58 7.67 -10.90 -13.37
N VAL A 59 7.83 -10.91 -12.07
CA VAL A 59 7.26 -11.93 -11.18
C VAL A 59 6.37 -11.26 -10.15
N MET A 60 5.13 -11.71 -10.04
CA MET A 60 4.23 -11.27 -8.98
C MET A 60 3.92 -12.43 -8.04
N VAL A 61 4.14 -12.19 -6.76
CA VAL A 61 3.78 -13.10 -5.66
C VAL A 61 2.60 -12.48 -4.94
N GLY A 62 1.47 -13.18 -4.91
CA GLY A 62 0.24 -12.67 -4.30
C GLY A 62 0.49 -12.11 -2.91
N GLU A 63 1.27 -12.82 -2.09
CA GLU A 63 1.71 -12.35 -0.79
C GLU A 63 2.99 -13.06 -0.30
N ILE A 64 3.72 -12.40 0.58
CA ILE A 64 4.86 -12.96 1.30
C ILE A 64 4.45 -13.14 2.76
N ARG A 65 4.38 -14.40 3.19
CA ARG A 65 4.01 -14.78 4.57
C ARG A 65 5.16 -15.38 5.37
N ASP A 66 6.18 -15.90 4.70
CA ASP A 66 7.27 -16.66 5.28
C ASP A 66 8.64 -16.25 4.74
N LEU A 67 9.69 -16.60 5.48
CA LEU A 67 11.06 -16.27 5.14
C LEU A 67 11.50 -16.90 3.81
N GLU A 68 11.13 -18.15 3.53
CA GLU A 68 11.56 -18.83 2.31
C GLU A 68 11.05 -18.09 1.06
N THR A 69 9.78 -17.71 1.04
CA THR A 69 9.18 -16.93 -0.04
C THR A 69 9.85 -15.56 -0.18
N ALA A 70 10.12 -14.89 0.96
CA ALA A 70 10.81 -13.60 0.97
C ALA A 70 12.23 -13.69 0.39
N GLU A 71 13.01 -14.68 0.78
CA GLU A 71 14.39 -14.88 0.30
C GLU A 71 14.44 -15.14 -1.22
N ILE A 72 13.52 -15.96 -1.73
CA ILE A 72 13.47 -16.25 -3.17
C ILE A 72 13.06 -15.00 -3.95
N ALA A 73 12.07 -14.24 -3.47
CA ALA A 73 11.62 -13.00 -4.08
C ALA A 73 12.75 -11.95 -4.12
N ILE A 74 13.48 -11.79 -3.03
CA ILE A 74 14.63 -10.88 -2.94
C ILE A 74 15.75 -11.34 -3.89
N LYS A 75 16.07 -12.64 -3.90
CA LYS A 75 17.08 -13.18 -4.82
C LYS A 75 16.70 -12.95 -6.28
N ALA A 76 15.44 -13.11 -6.64
CA ALA A 76 14.93 -12.78 -7.96
C ALA A 76 15.17 -11.30 -8.30
N ALA A 77 14.83 -10.39 -7.38
CA ALA A 77 15.06 -8.96 -7.56
C ALA A 77 16.55 -8.63 -7.73
N GLN A 78 17.44 -9.26 -6.94
CA GLN A 78 18.90 -9.07 -7.05
C GLN A 78 19.50 -9.61 -8.37
N THR A 79 18.82 -10.54 -9.02
CA THR A 79 19.26 -11.10 -10.31
C THR A 79 18.61 -10.42 -11.53
N GLY A 80 17.93 -9.29 -11.32
CA GLY A 80 17.47 -8.41 -12.40
C GLY A 80 15.98 -8.51 -12.73
N HIS A 81 15.22 -9.37 -12.04
CA HIS A 81 13.79 -9.49 -12.28
C HIS A 81 13.01 -8.37 -11.54
N MET A 82 11.97 -7.85 -12.15
CA MET A 82 11.01 -7.01 -11.43
C MET A 82 10.09 -7.88 -10.58
N VAL A 83 10.15 -7.71 -9.25
CA VAL A 83 9.33 -8.49 -8.33
C VAL A 83 8.27 -7.59 -7.69
N MET A 84 7.02 -8.03 -7.75
CA MET A 84 5.89 -7.38 -7.08
C MET A 84 5.24 -8.34 -6.09
N SER A 85 4.87 -7.84 -4.90
CA SER A 85 4.19 -8.65 -3.89
C SER A 85 3.36 -7.81 -2.94
N THR A 86 2.61 -8.47 -2.06
CA THR A 86 1.95 -7.83 -0.93
C THR A 86 2.47 -8.38 0.40
N LEU A 87 2.39 -7.53 1.42
CA LEU A 87 2.56 -7.89 2.82
C LEU A 87 1.43 -7.27 3.63
N HIS A 88 1.00 -7.95 4.69
CA HIS A 88 0.00 -7.43 5.61
C HIS A 88 0.67 -6.55 6.67
N THR A 89 0.61 -5.23 6.46
CA THR A 89 1.16 -4.19 7.35
C THR A 89 0.26 -2.97 7.36
N ASN A 90 0.43 -2.11 8.38
CA ASN A 90 -0.40 -0.92 8.53
C ASN A 90 0.16 0.31 7.80
N SER A 91 1.47 0.35 7.52
CA SER A 91 2.15 1.47 6.87
C SER A 91 3.32 0.99 6.01
N ALA A 92 3.84 1.85 5.15
CA ALA A 92 4.99 1.53 4.32
C ALA A 92 6.28 1.30 5.15
N PRO A 93 6.62 2.10 6.18
CA PRO A 93 7.76 1.84 7.05
C PRO A 93 7.68 0.50 7.79
N GLU A 94 6.49 0.10 8.27
CA GLU A 94 6.28 -1.18 8.94
C GLU A 94 6.56 -2.37 8.04
N THR A 95 6.35 -2.25 6.74
CA THR A 95 6.63 -3.31 5.76
C THR A 95 8.10 -3.72 5.78
N LEU A 96 9.03 -2.75 5.85
CA LEU A 96 10.46 -3.02 5.91
C LEU A 96 10.86 -3.70 7.23
N THR A 97 10.29 -3.23 8.34
CA THR A 97 10.47 -3.88 9.65
C THR A 97 9.87 -5.29 9.67
N ARG A 98 8.73 -5.50 9.02
CA ARG A 98 8.09 -6.83 8.92
C ARG A 98 8.98 -7.82 8.18
N LEU A 99 9.58 -7.45 7.06
CA LEU A 99 10.53 -8.31 6.33
C LEU A 99 11.72 -8.69 7.22
N ARG A 100 12.28 -7.74 7.98
CA ARG A 100 13.36 -8.01 8.94
C ARG A 100 12.92 -8.96 10.05
N ASN A 101 11.74 -8.76 10.62
CA ASN A 101 11.18 -9.62 11.67
C ASN A 101 10.90 -11.04 11.17
N MET A 102 10.66 -11.22 9.88
CA MET A 102 10.58 -12.54 9.25
C MET A 102 11.94 -13.23 9.10
N GLY A 103 13.06 -12.54 9.38
CA GLY A 103 14.42 -13.07 9.30
C GLY A 103 15.20 -12.64 8.06
N VAL A 104 14.63 -11.76 7.21
CA VAL A 104 15.36 -11.25 6.03
C VAL A 104 16.49 -10.32 6.50
N PRO A 105 17.75 -10.55 6.07
CA PRO A 105 18.86 -9.68 6.42
C PRO A 105 18.64 -8.23 5.96
N SER A 106 18.95 -7.25 6.82
CA SER A 106 18.76 -5.82 6.55
C SER A 106 19.44 -5.35 5.26
N PHE A 107 20.64 -5.87 4.96
CA PHE A 107 21.34 -5.59 3.70
C PHE A 107 20.51 -6.00 2.46
N ASN A 108 19.89 -7.19 2.51
CA ASN A 108 19.06 -7.69 1.41
C ASN A 108 17.81 -6.83 1.20
N ILE A 109 17.18 -6.38 2.28
CA ILE A 109 16.03 -5.46 2.20
C ILE A 109 16.46 -4.15 1.57
N ALA A 110 17.52 -3.53 2.09
CA ALA A 110 18.01 -2.22 1.66
C ALA A 110 18.43 -2.17 0.19
N THR A 111 18.91 -3.30 -0.35
CA THR A 111 19.41 -3.38 -1.75
C THR A 111 18.39 -3.88 -2.76
N SER A 112 17.28 -4.48 -2.31
CA SER A 112 16.30 -5.12 -3.21
C SER A 112 14.95 -4.43 -3.21
N VAL A 113 14.55 -3.81 -2.10
CA VAL A 113 13.25 -3.12 -2.02
C VAL A 113 13.41 -1.70 -2.54
N ASN A 114 12.73 -1.38 -3.63
CA ASN A 114 12.81 -0.06 -4.28
C ASN A 114 11.64 0.85 -3.90
N LEU A 115 10.45 0.28 -3.73
CA LEU A 115 9.20 1.02 -3.52
C LEU A 115 8.28 0.23 -2.61
N VAL A 116 7.70 0.91 -1.64
CA VAL A 116 6.63 0.36 -0.79
C VAL A 116 5.40 1.26 -0.91
N ILE A 117 4.25 0.63 -1.18
CA ILE A 117 2.96 1.32 -1.27
C ILE A 117 2.03 0.73 -0.22
N ALA A 118 1.69 1.51 0.81
CA ALA A 118 0.60 1.16 1.69
C ALA A 118 -0.71 1.78 1.17
N GLN A 119 -1.81 1.05 1.34
CA GLN A 119 -3.13 1.44 0.82
C GLN A 119 -4.22 1.21 1.85
N ARG A 120 -5.15 2.15 1.93
CA ARG A 120 -6.43 2.01 2.64
C ARG A 120 -7.57 2.46 1.74
N LEU A 121 -8.74 1.87 1.93
CA LEU A 121 -9.96 2.27 1.22
C LEU A 121 -10.85 3.06 2.15
N ALA A 122 -11.19 4.29 1.75
CA ALA A 122 -12.17 5.14 2.41
C ALA A 122 -13.45 5.21 1.59
N ARG A 123 -14.59 5.43 2.24
CA ARG A 123 -15.85 5.70 1.55
C ARG A 123 -15.76 7.08 0.88
N ARG A 124 -16.26 7.20 -0.32
CA ARG A 124 -16.32 8.45 -1.06
C ARG A 124 -17.59 9.19 -0.72
N LEU A 125 -17.48 10.49 -0.40
CA LEU A 125 -18.64 11.35 -0.19
C LEU A 125 -19.54 11.37 -1.42
N CYS A 126 -20.85 11.35 -1.19
CA CYS A 126 -21.82 11.52 -2.24
C CYS A 126 -21.77 12.96 -2.78
N SER A 127 -21.55 13.11 -4.09
CA SER A 127 -21.47 14.42 -4.72
C SER A 127 -22.77 15.21 -4.67
N GLN A 128 -23.91 14.53 -4.54
CA GLN A 128 -25.24 15.16 -4.55
C GLN A 128 -25.63 15.77 -3.21
N CYS A 129 -25.13 15.21 -2.07
CA CYS A 129 -25.63 15.62 -0.76
C CYS A 129 -24.55 15.98 0.25
N LYS A 130 -23.27 15.93 -0.11
CA LYS A 130 -22.21 16.40 0.82
C LYS A 130 -22.41 17.88 1.13
N ALA A 131 -22.25 18.29 2.37
CA ALA A 131 -22.33 19.67 2.81
C ALA A 131 -21.01 20.13 3.41
N SER A 132 -20.66 21.40 3.22
CA SER A 132 -19.51 21.99 3.90
C SER A 132 -19.78 22.10 5.39
N VAL A 133 -18.72 21.95 6.18
CA VAL A 133 -18.77 22.11 7.64
C VAL A 133 -17.62 23.02 8.06
N ASP A 134 -17.94 24.00 8.93
CA ASP A 134 -16.94 24.84 9.56
C ASP A 134 -16.37 24.13 10.78
N ILE A 135 -15.06 24.03 10.81
CA ILE A 135 -14.31 23.43 11.91
C ILE A 135 -13.33 24.51 12.42
N PRO A 136 -13.23 24.73 13.74
CA PRO A 136 -12.27 25.68 14.30
C PRO A 136 -10.83 25.38 13.87
N GLU A 137 -10.06 26.43 13.56
CA GLU A 137 -8.67 26.30 13.07
C GLU A 137 -7.83 25.44 14.00
N GLN A 138 -7.94 25.65 15.32
CA GLN A 138 -7.21 24.86 16.33
C GLN A 138 -7.48 23.35 16.18
N SER A 139 -8.74 22.96 15.98
CA SER A 139 -9.11 21.55 15.78
C SER A 139 -8.57 21.00 14.48
N LEU A 140 -8.54 21.79 13.40
CA LEU A 140 -7.94 21.38 12.12
C LEU A 140 -6.44 21.10 12.26
N LEU A 141 -5.72 21.96 12.97
CA LEU A 141 -4.29 21.76 13.26
C LEU A 141 -4.05 20.48 14.08
N GLU A 142 -4.85 20.24 15.12
CA GLU A 142 -4.79 19.01 15.93
C GLU A 142 -5.10 17.74 15.11
N MET A 143 -5.94 17.85 14.10
CA MET A 143 -6.25 16.76 13.17
C MET A 143 -5.14 16.52 12.14
N GLY A 144 -4.16 17.40 12.02
CA GLY A 144 -2.96 17.25 11.17
C GLY A 144 -3.00 18.04 9.87
N PHE A 145 -3.93 19.00 9.70
CA PHE A 145 -3.82 19.99 8.65
C PHE A 145 -2.70 20.97 8.97
N THR A 146 -2.03 21.47 7.95
CA THR A 146 -0.99 22.49 8.12
C THR A 146 -1.59 23.90 8.06
N PRO A 147 -0.91 24.91 8.64
CA PRO A 147 -1.33 26.30 8.48
C PRO A 147 -1.43 26.72 6.99
N THR A 148 -0.62 26.13 6.13
CA THR A 148 -0.68 26.40 4.68
C THR A 148 -1.95 25.84 4.05
N ASP A 149 -2.39 24.64 4.47
CA ASP A 149 -3.65 24.07 3.99
C ASP A 149 -4.84 24.95 4.35
N ILE A 150 -4.89 25.40 5.62
CA ILE A 150 -6.03 26.17 6.16
C ILE A 150 -6.12 27.55 5.53
N LYS A 151 -4.99 28.15 5.15
CA LYS A 151 -4.94 29.45 4.48
C LYS A 151 -5.25 29.40 2.98
N ASP A 152 -5.40 28.20 2.40
CA ASP A 152 -5.81 28.05 1.01
C ASP A 152 -7.25 28.59 0.85
N PRO A 153 -7.50 29.54 -0.06
CA PRO A 153 -8.85 30.11 -0.27
C PRO A 153 -9.89 29.08 -0.70
N ASP A 154 -9.45 27.96 -1.29
CA ASP A 154 -10.32 26.86 -1.68
C ASP A 154 -10.47 25.77 -0.61
N PHE A 155 -9.84 25.95 0.56
CA PHE A 155 -9.92 25.00 1.65
C PHE A 155 -11.37 24.85 2.14
N LYS A 156 -11.89 23.64 2.02
CA LYS A 156 -13.22 23.26 2.52
C LYS A 156 -13.22 21.84 3.04
N VAL A 157 -13.85 21.66 4.17
CA VAL A 157 -14.13 20.32 4.70
C VAL A 157 -15.59 20.00 4.46
N TYR A 158 -15.87 18.77 4.03
CA TYR A 158 -17.22 18.30 3.76
C TYR A 158 -17.59 17.14 4.69
N GLN A 159 -18.87 17.10 5.06
CA GLN A 159 -19.46 16.02 5.85
C GLN A 159 -20.52 15.27 5.04
N PRO A 160 -20.76 13.98 5.35
CA PRO A 160 -21.87 13.22 4.76
C PRO A 160 -23.21 13.71 5.31
N VAL A 161 -24.21 13.81 4.45
CA VAL A 161 -25.58 14.16 4.85
C VAL A 161 -26.50 12.97 4.64
N GLY A 162 -26.60 12.47 3.43
CA GLY A 162 -27.50 11.39 3.03
C GLY A 162 -28.58 11.86 2.06
N CYS A 163 -28.89 11.02 1.06
CA CYS A 163 -29.96 11.22 0.09
C CYS A 163 -30.38 9.88 -0.50
N ALA A 164 -31.41 9.88 -1.34
CA ALA A 164 -31.92 8.68 -2.00
C ALA A 164 -30.88 7.97 -2.91
N GLU A 165 -29.86 8.69 -3.39
CA GLU A 165 -28.83 8.18 -4.30
C GLU A 165 -27.61 7.58 -3.61
N CYS A 166 -27.54 7.56 -2.27
CA CYS A 166 -26.36 7.14 -1.52
C CYS A 166 -26.72 6.40 -0.24
N ARG A 167 -25.73 5.77 0.37
CA ARG A 167 -25.85 5.15 1.67
C ARG A 167 -25.14 5.99 2.72
N GLU A 168 -25.89 6.57 3.68
CA GLU A 168 -25.34 7.40 4.78
C GLU A 168 -24.45 8.54 4.31
N GLY A 169 -24.74 9.15 3.17
CA GLY A 169 -23.93 10.24 2.60
C GLY A 169 -22.70 9.79 1.80
N TYR A 170 -22.52 8.47 1.56
CA TYR A 170 -21.39 7.93 0.82
C TYR A 170 -21.83 7.13 -0.40
N LYS A 171 -21.05 7.24 -1.49
CA LYS A 171 -21.26 6.48 -2.73
C LYS A 171 -19.91 6.10 -3.35
N GLY A 172 -19.60 4.79 -3.34
CA GLY A 172 -18.32 4.27 -3.83
C GLY A 172 -17.17 4.39 -2.82
N ARG A 173 -15.97 4.05 -3.26
CA ARG A 173 -14.74 4.04 -2.46
C ARG A 173 -13.63 4.80 -3.18
N VAL A 174 -12.66 5.29 -2.42
CA VAL A 174 -11.44 5.93 -2.91
C VAL A 174 -10.23 5.34 -2.19
N GLY A 175 -9.14 5.13 -2.93
CA GLY A 175 -7.87 4.69 -2.35
C GLY A 175 -7.14 5.86 -1.69
N ILE A 176 -6.62 5.64 -0.49
CA ILE A 176 -5.65 6.48 0.19
C ILE A 176 -4.32 5.74 0.13
N TYR A 177 -3.29 6.38 -0.38
CA TYR A 177 -2.00 5.74 -0.64
C TYR A 177 -0.88 6.44 0.11
N GLU A 178 0.01 5.66 0.68
CA GLU A 178 1.33 6.07 1.12
C GLU A 178 2.34 5.44 0.16
N VAL A 179 3.06 6.27 -0.57
CA VAL A 179 4.04 5.82 -1.57
C VAL A 179 5.42 6.24 -1.08
N MET A 180 6.21 5.27 -0.64
CA MET A 180 7.54 5.47 -0.09
C MET A 180 8.59 4.82 -0.98
N LYS A 181 9.40 5.64 -1.62
CA LYS A 181 10.59 5.16 -2.34
C LYS A 181 11.71 4.87 -1.34
N VAL A 182 12.35 3.74 -1.46
CA VAL A 182 13.53 3.40 -0.65
C VAL A 182 14.73 4.16 -1.21
N THR A 183 14.99 5.34 -0.63
CA THR A 183 16.12 6.20 -0.99
C THR A 183 17.40 5.75 -0.27
N PRO A 184 18.60 6.27 -0.65
CA PRO A 184 19.84 5.97 0.08
C PRO A 184 19.76 6.26 1.58
N GLU A 185 19.06 7.32 1.97
CA GLU A 185 18.87 7.70 3.38
C GLU A 185 18.03 6.65 4.12
N ILE A 186 16.94 6.19 3.51
CA ILE A 186 16.09 5.12 4.08
C ILE A 186 16.87 3.80 4.11
N SER A 187 17.59 3.47 3.03
CA SER A 187 18.43 2.26 2.97
C SER A 187 19.47 2.23 4.08
N LYS A 188 20.08 3.38 4.40
CA LYS A 188 21.05 3.49 5.50
C LYS A 188 20.41 3.14 6.84
N ILE A 189 19.21 3.66 7.14
CA ILE A 189 18.48 3.37 8.37
C ILE A 189 18.15 1.85 8.46
N ILE A 190 17.74 1.25 7.33
CA ILE A 190 17.47 -0.20 7.29
C ILE A 190 18.74 -1.00 7.60
N MET A 191 19.88 -0.64 7.01
CA MET A 191 21.17 -1.32 7.24
C MET A 191 21.69 -1.18 8.68
N GLU A 192 21.33 -0.06 9.35
CA GLU A 192 21.65 0.21 10.75
C GLU A 192 20.60 -0.37 11.73
N ASP A 193 19.74 -1.28 11.25
CA ASP A 193 18.65 -1.91 12.01
C ASP A 193 17.68 -0.92 12.66
N GLY A 194 17.52 0.26 12.06
CA GLY A 194 16.58 1.28 12.48
C GLY A 194 15.12 0.78 12.51
N ASN A 195 14.30 1.42 13.33
CA ASN A 195 12.90 1.05 13.50
C ASN A 195 11.96 1.78 12.51
N ALA A 196 10.69 1.35 12.48
CA ALA A 196 9.69 1.93 11.60
C ALA A 196 9.46 3.43 11.84
N LEU A 197 9.63 3.92 13.09
CA LEU A 197 9.47 5.34 13.41
C LEU A 197 10.58 6.19 12.76
N GLN A 198 11.83 5.76 12.86
CA GLN A 198 12.97 6.43 12.22
C GLN A 198 12.83 6.48 10.69
N ILE A 199 12.34 5.39 10.09
CA ILE A 199 12.04 5.33 8.66
C ILE A 199 10.91 6.30 8.31
N ALA A 200 9.82 6.35 9.10
CA ALA A 200 8.69 7.26 8.90
C ALA A 200 9.11 8.74 9.00
N GLU A 201 9.92 9.10 10.00
CA GLU A 201 10.43 10.46 10.17
C GLU A 201 11.30 10.89 8.99
N THR A 202 12.17 10.00 8.51
CA THR A 202 13.03 10.28 7.36
C THR A 202 12.20 10.37 6.09
N SER A 203 11.23 9.48 5.90
CA SER A 203 10.27 9.52 4.80
C SER A 203 9.53 10.87 4.74
N ALA A 204 9.05 11.35 5.89
CA ALA A 204 8.38 12.65 5.99
C ALA A 204 9.32 13.82 5.65
N LYS A 205 10.58 13.80 6.12
CA LYS A 205 11.60 14.81 5.78
C LYS A 205 11.92 14.84 4.29
N LEU A 206 11.84 13.71 3.62
CA LEU A 206 12.03 13.58 2.16
C LEU A 206 10.78 13.97 1.36
N GLY A 207 9.69 14.36 2.03
CA GLY A 207 8.46 14.83 1.39
C GLY A 207 7.48 13.73 0.98
N PHE A 208 7.68 12.48 1.41
CA PHE A 208 6.71 11.41 1.18
C PHE A 208 5.53 11.54 2.15
N ASN A 209 4.31 11.56 1.61
CA ASN A 209 3.10 11.63 2.40
C ASN A 209 2.79 10.25 3.00
N ASN A 210 2.57 10.19 4.30
CA ASN A 210 2.00 9.01 4.95
C ASN A 210 0.51 8.86 4.61
N LEU A 211 -0.10 7.74 5.02
CA LEU A 211 -1.53 7.46 4.77
C LEU A 211 -2.44 8.57 5.30
N ARG A 212 -2.17 9.10 6.52
CA ARG A 212 -2.98 10.15 7.09
C ARG A 212 -2.91 11.44 6.28
N ARG A 213 -1.72 11.92 5.93
CA ARG A 213 -1.54 13.11 5.09
C ARG A 213 -2.23 12.96 3.74
N SER A 214 -2.06 11.81 3.09
CA SER A 214 -2.74 11.49 1.82
C SER A 214 -4.27 11.50 1.97
N GLY A 215 -4.77 11.02 3.10
CA GLY A 215 -6.19 11.08 3.44
C GLY A 215 -6.69 12.51 3.62
N LEU A 216 -5.96 13.37 4.36
CA LEU A 216 -6.31 14.78 4.57
C LEU A 216 -6.33 15.57 3.26
N LEU A 217 -5.42 15.29 2.33
CA LEU A 217 -5.47 15.87 0.98
C LEU A 217 -6.76 15.47 0.23
N LYS A 218 -7.25 14.24 0.41
CA LYS A 218 -8.55 13.81 -0.15
C LYS A 218 -9.75 14.50 0.54
N VAL A 219 -9.63 14.84 1.81
CA VAL A 219 -10.64 15.65 2.52
C VAL A 219 -10.72 17.06 1.93
N MET A 220 -9.60 17.73 1.75
CA MET A 220 -9.52 19.06 1.14
C MET A 220 -10.12 19.07 -0.27
N GLN A 221 -9.92 18.01 -1.05
CA GLN A 221 -10.54 17.82 -2.37
C GLN A 221 -12.05 17.53 -2.31
N GLY A 222 -12.63 17.39 -1.12
CA GLY A 222 -14.04 17.03 -0.94
C GLY A 222 -14.41 15.63 -1.44
N VAL A 223 -13.42 14.71 -1.53
CA VAL A 223 -13.60 13.34 -2.03
C VAL A 223 -14.07 12.41 -0.93
N THR A 224 -13.54 12.56 0.28
CA THR A 224 -13.92 11.79 1.47
C THR A 224 -14.12 12.71 2.67
N SER A 225 -14.64 12.17 3.78
CA SER A 225 -14.81 12.94 5.01
C SER A 225 -13.62 12.73 5.96
N LEU A 226 -13.45 13.68 6.89
CA LEU A 226 -12.46 13.57 7.95
C LEU A 226 -12.73 12.36 8.85
N GLN A 227 -14.02 12.06 9.10
CA GLN A 227 -14.44 10.87 9.85
C GLN A 227 -13.91 9.58 9.21
N GLU A 228 -13.99 9.45 7.88
CA GLU A 228 -13.47 8.29 7.16
C GLU A 228 -11.94 8.20 7.24
N VAL A 229 -11.24 9.33 7.07
CA VAL A 229 -9.78 9.35 7.21
C VAL A 229 -9.38 8.92 8.62
N ASN A 230 -10.04 9.42 9.66
CA ASN A 230 -9.79 9.00 11.03
C ASN A 230 -10.01 7.49 11.21
N ARG A 231 -11.12 6.96 10.69
CA ARG A 231 -11.43 5.52 10.76
C ARG A 231 -10.37 4.63 10.12
N VAL A 232 -9.82 5.03 8.97
CA VAL A 232 -8.92 4.15 8.19
C VAL A 232 -7.43 4.42 8.43
N THR A 233 -7.07 5.55 9.07
CA THR A 233 -5.67 5.93 9.31
C THR A 233 -5.32 6.08 10.79
N CYS A 234 -6.29 5.95 11.70
CA CYS A 234 -6.03 6.01 13.14
C CYS A 234 -5.51 4.65 13.61
N LEU A 235 -4.24 4.59 13.97
CA LEU A 235 -3.55 3.36 14.41
C LEU A 235 -3.95 2.89 15.82
N LEU A 236 -4.86 3.58 16.51
CA LEU A 236 -5.14 3.34 17.93
C LEU A 236 -6.27 2.33 18.22
N TYR A 237 -7.03 1.85 17.22
CA TYR A 237 -8.11 0.88 17.44
C TYR A 237 -8.36 -0.02 16.23
N THR A 238 -7.41 -0.89 15.90
CA THR A 238 -7.71 -2.15 15.22
C THR A 238 -6.81 -3.24 15.79
N SER A 239 -6.97 -3.51 17.08
CA SER A 239 -6.68 -4.83 17.62
C SER A 239 -7.82 -5.73 17.17
N ASP A 240 -7.49 -6.78 16.43
CA ASP A 240 -8.15 -8.07 16.39
C ASP A 240 -9.67 -8.10 16.24
N ALA A 241 -10.15 -7.91 14.98
CA ALA A 241 -11.45 -8.38 14.58
C ALA A 241 -11.43 -8.86 13.12
N ALA A 242 -10.53 -9.81 12.81
CA ALA A 242 -10.55 -10.56 11.56
C ALA A 242 -9.73 -11.85 11.68
N ASP A 243 -10.02 -12.66 12.73
CA ASP A 243 -9.67 -14.07 12.79
C ASP A 243 -10.80 -14.78 13.57
N GLU A 244 -11.97 -14.92 12.95
CA GLU A 244 -12.95 -15.98 13.17
C GLU A 244 -13.63 -16.34 11.85
#